data_f2ed8a6a407712eeec0c0647dabd4837
#
_entry.id   f2ed8a6a407712eeec0c0647dabd4837
#
_cell.length_a   1.000
_cell.length_b   1.000
_cell.length_c   1.000
_cell.angle_alpha   90.00
_cell.angle_beta   90.00
_cell.angle_gamma   90.00
#
_symmetry.space_group_name_H-M   'P 1'
#
loop_
_entity.id
_entity.type
_entity.pdbx_description
1 polymer ?
#
loop_
_entity_poly.entity_id
_entity_poly.type
_entity_poly.pdbx_seq_one_letter_code
_entity_poly.pdbx_strand_id
1 'polypeptide(L)'
;MNEHEVEMLRVQLAGLGRPWTPQDVAEALRGLGLVVSDAMVLYAVEALRRGSVGAGRLEPLLRLPGLTDVLVNGPDQVLMDRGLGLEPTGVVFESDDEVRRLATRLAASVGRRLDDACPFVDARLADGTRLHAVLSTIADPGTCLSLRVPARRSFAIADWVVNGSITEPMAEFLRALMASRAAFLVSGGTGSGKTTLLAGLLGLVPAGQRLLIVE
;
A
#
# COMPACT_ATOMS: atom_id res chain seq x y z
N MET A 1 24.69 -6.81 -2.24
CA MET A 1 24.60 -5.45 -2.84
C MET A 1 24.09 -4.52 -1.75
N ASN A 2 24.81 -3.45 -1.49
CA ASN A 2 24.43 -2.45 -0.50
C ASN A 2 23.59 -1.32 -1.16
N GLU A 3 23.08 -0.39 -0.35
CA GLU A 3 22.17 0.66 -0.82
C GLU A 3 22.87 1.68 -1.75
N HIS A 4 24.14 1.95 -1.47
CA HIS A 4 24.98 2.80 -2.31
C HIS A 4 25.19 2.21 -3.73
N GLU A 5 25.40 0.89 -3.82
CA GLU A 5 25.52 0.18 -5.11
C GLU A 5 24.19 0.22 -5.90
N VAL A 6 23.05 0.13 -5.22
CA VAL A 6 21.72 0.27 -5.86
C VAL A 6 21.52 1.68 -6.39
N GLU A 7 21.95 2.71 -5.66
CA GLU A 7 21.85 4.10 -6.09
C GLU A 7 22.75 4.40 -7.29
N MET A 8 23.97 3.88 -7.28
CA MET A 8 24.88 3.98 -8.44
C MET A 8 24.28 3.31 -9.69
N LEU A 9 23.67 2.13 -9.54
CA LEU A 9 22.94 1.46 -10.62
C LEU A 9 21.80 2.33 -11.15
N ARG A 10 21.04 2.96 -10.23
CA ARG A 10 19.91 3.83 -10.61
C ARG A 10 20.38 5.02 -11.45
N VAL A 11 21.46 5.69 -11.02
CA VAL A 11 22.03 6.82 -11.76
C VAL A 11 22.50 6.38 -13.14
N GLN A 12 23.18 5.25 -13.25
CA GLN A 12 23.68 4.73 -14.52
C GLN A 12 22.54 4.35 -15.47
N LEU A 13 21.48 3.72 -14.98
CA LEU A 13 20.33 3.33 -15.77
C LEU A 13 19.44 4.53 -16.17
N ALA A 14 19.40 5.59 -15.34
CA ALA A 14 18.69 6.83 -15.69
C ALA A 14 19.30 7.50 -16.94
N GLY A 15 20.60 7.34 -17.17
CA GLY A 15 21.29 7.85 -18.37
C GLY A 15 20.86 7.20 -19.69
N LEU A 16 20.12 6.09 -19.67
CA LEU A 16 19.69 5.39 -20.88
C LEU A 16 18.59 6.14 -21.68
N GLY A 17 17.86 7.08 -21.04
CA GLY A 17 16.77 7.83 -21.68
C GLY A 17 15.58 6.97 -22.16
N ARG A 18 15.54 5.68 -21.80
CA ARG A 18 14.48 4.71 -22.10
C ARG A 18 14.25 3.78 -20.90
N PRO A 19 13.11 3.07 -20.86
CA PRO A 19 12.92 2.03 -19.87
C PRO A 19 14.04 0.98 -19.95
N TRP A 20 14.63 0.67 -18.80
CA TRP A 20 15.70 -0.31 -18.70
C TRP A 20 15.16 -1.75 -18.66
N THR A 21 15.96 -2.69 -19.11
CA THR A 21 15.69 -4.13 -19.12
C THR A 21 16.59 -4.85 -18.10
N PRO A 22 16.32 -6.11 -17.72
CA PRO A 22 17.24 -6.90 -16.88
C PRO A 22 18.65 -7.01 -17.48
N GLN A 23 18.78 -6.93 -18.80
CA GLN A 23 20.06 -6.98 -19.49
C GLN A 23 20.88 -5.69 -19.27
N ASP A 24 20.19 -4.53 -19.29
CA ASP A 24 20.83 -3.25 -18.96
C ASP A 24 21.32 -3.23 -17.50
N VAL A 25 20.56 -3.84 -16.59
CA VAL A 25 20.95 -3.99 -15.17
C VAL A 25 22.22 -4.87 -15.06
N ALA A 26 22.28 -5.98 -15.80
CA ALA A 26 23.46 -6.84 -15.81
C ALA A 26 24.70 -6.11 -16.36
N GLU A 27 24.56 -5.27 -17.39
CA GLU A 27 25.64 -4.45 -17.94
C GLU A 27 26.10 -3.39 -16.96
N ALA A 28 25.16 -2.71 -16.31
CA ALA A 28 25.47 -1.70 -15.30
C ALA A 28 26.19 -2.31 -14.08
N LEU A 29 25.77 -3.48 -13.61
CA LEU A 29 26.48 -4.23 -12.54
C LEU A 29 27.93 -4.54 -12.92
N ARG A 30 28.19 -4.99 -14.17
CA ARG A 30 29.56 -5.20 -14.66
C ARG A 30 30.35 -3.90 -14.70
N GLY A 31 29.72 -2.79 -15.14
CA GLY A 31 30.35 -1.47 -15.17
C GLY A 31 30.77 -0.97 -13.77
N LEU A 32 30.10 -1.41 -12.73
CA LEU A 32 30.42 -1.12 -11.32
C LEU A 32 31.45 -2.11 -10.73
N GLY A 33 31.97 -3.06 -11.53
CA GLY A 33 32.93 -4.07 -11.05
C GLY A 33 32.33 -5.15 -10.16
N LEU A 34 31.02 -5.32 -10.14
CA LEU A 34 30.33 -6.32 -9.33
C LEU A 34 30.24 -7.66 -10.06
N VAL A 35 30.29 -8.76 -9.29
CA VAL A 35 30.11 -10.12 -9.83
C VAL A 35 28.65 -10.30 -10.25
N VAL A 36 28.43 -10.59 -11.54
CA VAL A 36 27.10 -10.74 -12.12
C VAL A 36 26.71 -12.23 -12.15
N SER A 37 25.71 -12.57 -11.37
CA SER A 37 24.98 -13.84 -11.46
C SER A 37 23.51 -13.56 -11.70
N ASP A 38 22.75 -14.55 -12.19
CA ASP A 38 21.29 -14.40 -12.41
C ASP A 38 20.58 -14.00 -11.11
N ALA A 39 20.98 -14.56 -9.99
CA ALA A 39 20.47 -14.19 -8.67
C ALA A 39 20.75 -12.71 -8.32
N MET A 40 21.97 -12.21 -8.65
CA MET A 40 22.34 -10.82 -8.42
C MET A 40 21.55 -9.87 -9.33
N VAL A 41 21.35 -10.24 -10.59
CA VAL A 41 20.53 -9.45 -11.53
C VAL A 41 19.08 -9.37 -11.06
N LEU A 42 18.50 -10.50 -10.66
CA LEU A 42 17.14 -10.54 -10.11
C LEU A 42 17.02 -9.68 -8.85
N TYR A 43 17.96 -9.79 -7.94
CA TYR A 43 18.01 -8.96 -6.73
C TYR A 43 18.11 -7.47 -7.07
N ALA A 44 18.99 -7.09 -8.00
CA ALA A 44 19.17 -5.72 -8.45
C ALA A 44 17.89 -5.16 -9.12
N VAL A 45 17.26 -5.95 -10.00
CA VAL A 45 15.98 -5.60 -10.63
C VAL A 45 14.89 -5.37 -9.59
N GLU A 46 14.78 -6.24 -8.60
CA GLU A 46 13.80 -6.07 -7.51
C GLU A 46 14.12 -4.86 -6.62
N ALA A 47 15.39 -4.63 -6.29
CA ALA A 47 15.82 -3.48 -5.51
C ALA A 47 15.56 -2.16 -6.25
N LEU A 48 15.86 -2.10 -7.55
CA LEU A 48 15.56 -0.94 -8.40
C LEU A 48 14.05 -0.69 -8.52
N ARG A 49 13.25 -1.74 -8.71
CA ARG A 49 11.78 -1.63 -8.76
C ARG A 49 11.21 -1.14 -7.44
N ARG A 50 11.66 -1.69 -6.31
CA ARG A 50 11.25 -1.23 -4.97
C ARG A 50 11.57 0.25 -4.76
N GLY A 51 12.74 0.68 -5.19
CA GLY A 51 13.16 2.07 -5.09
C GLY A 51 12.51 3.03 -6.09
N SER A 52 12.05 2.55 -7.26
CA SER A 52 11.50 3.41 -8.32
C SER A 52 9.98 3.47 -8.35
N VAL A 53 9.29 2.40 -7.96
CA VAL A 53 7.82 2.26 -8.12
C VAL A 53 7.15 1.86 -6.79
N GLY A 54 7.89 1.29 -5.83
CA GLY A 54 7.35 0.78 -4.58
C GLY A 54 7.51 1.72 -3.39
N ALA A 55 7.02 1.27 -2.23
CA ALA A 55 7.09 1.97 -0.95
C ALA A 55 8.48 1.86 -0.27
N GLY A 56 9.53 1.48 -1.00
CA GLY A 56 10.90 1.43 -0.48
C GLY A 56 11.05 0.53 0.73
N ARG A 57 11.60 1.06 1.85
CA ARG A 57 11.78 0.33 3.12
C ARG A 57 10.46 -0.14 3.74
N LEU A 58 9.32 0.46 3.39
CA LEU A 58 8.01 0.07 3.89
C LEU A 58 7.39 -1.12 3.12
N GLU A 59 7.94 -1.49 1.97
CA GLU A 59 7.39 -2.55 1.11
C GLU A 59 7.22 -3.91 1.82
N PRO A 60 8.16 -4.38 2.67
CA PRO A 60 7.97 -5.61 3.44
C PRO A 60 6.79 -5.53 4.40
N LEU A 61 6.57 -4.37 5.03
CA LEU A 61 5.44 -4.16 5.94
C LEU A 61 4.11 -4.23 5.20
N LEU A 62 4.02 -3.57 4.03
CA LEU A 62 2.80 -3.54 3.21
C LEU A 62 2.36 -4.92 2.71
N ARG A 63 3.23 -5.93 2.78
CA ARG A 63 2.93 -7.32 2.42
C ARG A 63 2.47 -8.17 3.59
N LEU A 64 2.55 -7.66 4.82
CA LEU A 64 2.16 -8.42 6.01
C LEU A 64 0.66 -8.75 5.99
N PRO A 65 0.28 -9.97 6.34
CA PRO A 65 -1.13 -10.32 6.46
C PRO A 65 -1.79 -9.58 7.63
N GLY A 66 -2.98 -9.04 7.37
CA GLY A 66 -3.75 -8.31 8.38
C GLY A 66 -3.29 -6.87 8.62
N LEU A 67 -2.30 -6.36 7.89
CA LEU A 67 -1.90 -4.96 7.99
C LEU A 67 -3.05 -4.06 7.54
N THR A 68 -3.36 -3.06 8.36
CA THR A 68 -4.34 -2.01 8.07
C THR A 68 -3.68 -0.66 7.82
N ASP A 69 -2.67 -0.31 8.61
CA ASP A 69 -2.03 1.00 8.52
C ASP A 69 -0.52 0.88 8.75
N VAL A 70 0.25 1.74 8.06
CA VAL A 70 1.67 2.03 8.34
C VAL A 70 1.80 3.53 8.55
N LEU A 71 2.39 3.93 9.66
CA LEU A 71 2.59 5.32 10.03
C LEU A 71 4.09 5.61 10.15
N VAL A 72 4.54 6.66 9.49
CA VAL A 72 5.90 7.19 9.61
C VAL A 72 5.81 8.56 10.25
N ASN A 73 6.46 8.74 11.39
CA ASN A 73 6.55 9.99 12.11
C ASN A 73 8.01 10.44 12.14
N GLY A 74 8.48 11.05 11.06
CA GLY A 74 9.89 11.34 10.87
C GLY A 74 10.73 10.07 10.61
N PRO A 75 12.09 10.18 10.59
CA PRO A 75 12.97 9.09 10.19
C PRO A 75 13.04 7.95 11.21
N ASP A 76 12.88 8.24 12.49
CA ASP A 76 13.19 7.32 13.59
C ASP A 76 11.98 6.49 14.04
N GLN A 77 10.77 6.86 13.65
CA GLN A 77 9.56 6.21 14.14
C GLN A 77 8.68 5.72 13.01
N VAL A 78 8.66 4.41 12.82
CA VAL A 78 7.73 3.71 11.92
C VAL A 78 6.87 2.75 12.74
N LEU A 79 5.57 2.97 12.70
CA LEU A 79 4.55 2.18 13.39
C LEU A 79 3.69 1.44 12.37
N MET A 80 3.10 0.33 12.79
CA MET A 80 2.08 -0.37 12.01
C MET A 80 0.87 -0.71 12.87
N ASP A 81 -0.27 -0.89 12.22
CA ASP A 81 -1.47 -1.45 12.84
C ASP A 81 -1.92 -2.69 12.06
N ARG A 82 -2.30 -3.72 12.79
CA ARG A 82 -2.84 -4.98 12.26
C ARG A 82 -4.24 -5.28 12.82
N GLY A 83 -4.95 -4.22 13.26
CA GLY A 83 -6.27 -4.31 13.85
C GLY A 83 -6.27 -4.52 15.37
N LEU A 84 -5.11 -4.49 16.02
CA LEU A 84 -4.94 -4.63 17.47
C LEU A 84 -4.37 -3.37 18.13
N GLY A 85 -4.17 -2.32 17.37
CA GLY A 85 -3.54 -1.07 17.78
C GLY A 85 -2.14 -0.90 17.20
N LEU A 86 -1.55 0.26 17.45
CA LEU A 86 -0.24 0.63 16.91
C LEU A 86 0.88 -0.13 17.60
N GLU A 87 1.75 -0.73 16.80
CA GLU A 87 2.97 -1.41 17.25
C GLU A 87 4.20 -0.86 16.49
N PRO A 88 5.38 -0.74 17.16
CA PRO A 88 6.59 -0.29 16.50
C PRO A 88 7.09 -1.35 15.52
N THR A 89 7.70 -0.87 14.44
CA THR A 89 8.34 -1.74 13.46
C THR A 89 9.84 -1.76 13.56
N GLY A 90 10.68 -2.43 13.26
CA GLY A 90 12.15 -2.24 13.29
C GLY A 90 12.68 -1.36 12.14
N VAL A 91 11.81 -0.74 11.36
CA VAL A 91 12.19 0.09 10.22
C VAL A 91 12.56 1.48 10.71
N VAL A 92 13.71 1.97 10.26
CA VAL A 92 14.19 3.36 10.44
C VAL A 92 14.69 3.88 9.10
N PHE A 93 14.58 5.19 8.90
CA PHE A 93 15.13 5.90 7.75
C PHE A 93 16.43 6.60 8.16
N GLU A 94 17.32 6.83 7.21
CA GLU A 94 18.62 7.46 7.50
C GLU A 94 18.49 8.97 7.79
N SER A 95 17.44 9.60 7.24
CA SER A 95 17.17 11.03 7.42
C SER A 95 15.73 11.37 7.04
N ASP A 96 15.25 12.55 7.46
CA ASP A 96 13.99 13.10 7.00
C ASP A 96 13.94 13.29 5.47
N ASP A 97 15.06 13.59 4.84
CA ASP A 97 15.15 13.70 3.39
C ASP A 97 14.82 12.36 2.69
N GLU A 98 15.14 11.21 3.29
CA GLU A 98 14.76 9.91 2.75
C GLU A 98 13.24 9.70 2.83
N VAL A 99 12.63 10.05 3.97
CA VAL A 99 11.17 10.00 4.15
C VAL A 99 10.49 10.93 3.15
N ARG A 100 10.98 12.17 3.01
CA ARG A 100 10.48 13.17 2.06
C ARG A 100 10.55 12.66 0.62
N ARG A 101 11.69 12.10 0.20
CA ARG A 101 11.84 11.51 -1.15
C ARG A 101 10.84 10.38 -1.38
N LEU A 102 10.62 9.52 -0.38
CA LEU A 102 9.61 8.46 -0.46
C LEU A 102 8.21 9.05 -0.64
N ALA A 103 7.82 10.01 0.20
CA ALA A 103 6.52 10.68 0.15
C ALA A 103 6.26 11.34 -1.20
N THR A 104 7.23 12.14 -1.68
CA THR A 104 7.15 12.85 -2.97
C THR A 104 7.03 11.87 -4.13
N ARG A 105 7.80 10.76 -4.11
CA ARG A 105 7.73 9.73 -5.15
C ARG A 105 6.38 9.03 -5.17
N LEU A 106 5.83 8.66 -4.00
CA LEU A 106 4.51 8.03 -3.90
C LEU A 106 3.41 8.97 -4.42
N ALA A 107 3.45 10.25 -4.06
CA ALA A 107 2.54 11.26 -4.57
C ALA A 107 2.64 11.40 -6.09
N ALA A 108 3.86 11.53 -6.62
CA ALA A 108 4.13 11.67 -8.05
C ALA A 108 3.67 10.45 -8.86
N SER A 109 3.72 9.22 -8.30
CA SER A 109 3.27 8.00 -8.96
C SER A 109 1.78 8.01 -9.34
N VAL A 110 1.00 8.87 -8.71
CA VAL A 110 -0.45 9.06 -8.96
C VAL A 110 -0.77 10.49 -9.44
N GLY A 111 0.24 11.19 -9.96
CA GLY A 111 0.08 12.52 -10.55
C GLY A 111 -0.21 13.62 -9.51
N ARG A 112 0.14 13.42 -8.24
CA ARG A 112 -0.02 14.41 -7.19
C ARG A 112 1.29 15.13 -6.91
N ARG A 113 1.19 16.42 -6.62
CA ARG A 113 2.32 17.27 -6.24
C ARG A 113 2.50 17.26 -4.72
N LEU A 114 3.74 17.14 -4.26
CA LEU A 114 4.12 17.26 -2.85
C LEU A 114 5.49 17.93 -2.78
N ASP A 115 5.52 19.20 -2.38
CA ASP A 115 6.73 20.03 -2.24
C ASP A 115 6.49 21.17 -1.23
N ASP A 116 7.44 22.07 -1.05
CA ASP A 116 7.33 23.14 -0.06
C ASP A 116 6.19 24.14 -0.32
N ALA A 117 5.73 24.27 -1.58
CA ALA A 117 4.58 25.10 -1.92
C ALA A 117 3.24 24.35 -1.74
N CYS A 118 3.28 23.00 -1.72
CA CYS A 118 2.15 22.12 -1.45
C CYS A 118 2.61 21.02 -0.49
N PRO A 119 2.75 21.33 0.83
CA PRO A 119 3.47 20.48 1.77
C PRO A 119 2.68 19.29 2.33
N PHE A 120 1.48 19.06 1.84
CA PHE A 120 0.68 17.89 2.20
C PHE A 120 -0.05 17.30 0.98
N VAL A 121 -0.41 16.04 1.07
CA VAL A 121 -1.14 15.34 0.01
C VAL A 121 -2.03 14.24 0.58
N ASP A 122 -3.23 14.12 0.00
CA ASP A 122 -4.08 12.95 0.08
C ASP A 122 -4.16 12.30 -1.29
N ALA A 123 -3.86 11.01 -1.37
CA ALA A 123 -3.85 10.29 -2.62
C ALA A 123 -4.27 8.82 -2.44
N ARG A 124 -4.64 8.18 -3.55
CA ARG A 124 -4.89 6.75 -3.61
C ARG A 124 -3.91 6.14 -4.59
N LEU A 125 -3.07 5.23 -4.12
CA LEU A 125 -2.09 4.53 -4.94
C LEU A 125 -2.78 3.52 -5.87
N ALA A 126 -2.05 3.02 -6.86
CA ALA A 126 -2.60 2.10 -7.87
C ALA A 126 -3.11 0.76 -7.28
N ASP A 127 -2.54 0.31 -6.17
CA ASP A 127 -2.97 -0.88 -5.43
C ASP A 127 -4.17 -0.62 -4.49
N GLY A 128 -4.69 0.62 -4.46
CA GLY A 128 -5.78 1.04 -3.61
C GLY A 128 -5.36 1.57 -2.24
N THR A 129 -4.07 1.49 -1.87
CA THR A 129 -3.54 2.06 -0.63
C THR A 129 -3.80 3.57 -0.59
N ARG A 130 -4.34 4.07 0.51
CA ARG A 130 -4.51 5.51 0.73
C ARG A 130 -3.22 6.05 1.32
N LEU A 131 -2.69 7.09 0.70
CA LEU A 131 -1.53 7.85 1.15
C LEU A 131 -2.02 9.19 1.70
N HIS A 132 -1.68 9.49 2.94
CA HIS A 132 -1.64 10.84 3.47
C HIS A 132 -0.20 11.16 3.82
N ALA A 133 0.33 12.29 3.35
CA ALA A 133 1.68 12.71 3.67
C ALA A 133 1.74 14.21 3.96
N VAL A 134 2.59 14.58 4.93
CA VAL A 134 2.82 15.96 5.35
C VAL A 134 4.33 16.15 5.50
N LEU A 135 4.89 17.14 4.82
CA LEU A 135 6.33 17.44 4.88
C LEU A 135 6.73 18.11 6.19
N SER A 136 7.99 17.92 6.57
CA SER A 136 8.60 18.53 7.75
C SER A 136 8.57 20.06 7.78
N THR A 137 8.27 20.73 6.66
CA THR A 137 8.02 22.17 6.62
C THR A 137 6.85 22.62 7.48
N ILE A 138 5.89 21.72 7.74
CA ILE A 138 4.69 21.97 8.56
C ILE A 138 4.39 20.84 9.56
N ALA A 139 5.17 19.76 9.59
CA ALA A 139 5.02 18.64 10.50
C ALA A 139 6.22 18.52 11.44
N ASP A 140 5.96 18.12 12.70
CA ASP A 140 6.94 17.79 13.74
C ASP A 140 6.62 16.37 14.23
N PRO A 141 7.57 15.45 14.35
CA PRO A 141 9.04 15.61 14.40
C PRO A 141 9.78 15.50 13.05
N GLY A 142 9.11 15.56 11.94
CA GLY A 142 9.67 15.42 10.59
C GLY A 142 8.57 15.13 9.58
N THR A 143 8.95 14.72 8.38
CA THR A 143 7.98 14.30 7.35
C THR A 143 7.17 13.10 7.83
N CYS A 144 5.85 13.24 7.81
CA CYS A 144 4.91 12.21 8.24
C CYS A 144 4.24 11.55 7.04
N LEU A 145 4.09 10.22 7.09
CA LEU A 145 3.27 9.46 6.15
C LEU A 145 2.29 8.56 6.89
N SER A 146 1.09 8.46 6.35
CA SER A 146 0.10 7.45 6.73
C SER A 146 -0.30 6.68 5.48
N LEU A 147 -0.06 5.37 5.49
CA LEU A 147 -0.43 4.44 4.43
C LEU A 147 -1.52 3.52 4.96
N ARG A 148 -2.76 3.72 4.51
CA ARG A 148 -3.87 2.83 4.86
C ARG A 148 -4.07 1.79 3.77
N VAL A 149 -3.81 0.55 4.12
CA VAL A 149 -3.87 -0.59 3.21
C VAL A 149 -5.32 -1.10 3.10
N PRO A 150 -5.89 -1.22 1.90
CA PRO A 150 -7.22 -1.79 1.75
C PRO A 150 -7.22 -3.25 2.20
N ALA A 151 -8.30 -3.67 2.86
CA ALA A 151 -8.48 -5.08 3.21
C ALA A 151 -8.40 -5.95 1.94
N ARG A 152 -7.41 -6.84 1.90
CA ARG A 152 -7.19 -7.76 0.75
C ARG A 152 -8.20 -8.90 0.69
N ARG A 153 -8.95 -9.14 1.77
CA ARG A 153 -9.93 -10.20 1.87
C ARG A 153 -11.32 -9.60 2.05
N SER A 154 -12.21 -9.87 1.11
CA SER A 154 -13.63 -9.70 1.33
C SER A 154 -14.14 -10.91 2.13
N PHE A 155 -14.84 -10.69 3.21
CA PHE A 155 -15.51 -11.75 3.94
C PHE A 155 -16.77 -12.18 3.17
N ALA A 156 -16.87 -13.46 2.85
CA ALA A 156 -18.13 -14.03 2.39
C ALA A 156 -19.11 -14.17 3.58
N ILE A 157 -20.39 -14.23 3.29
CA ILE A 157 -21.42 -14.43 4.35
C ILE A 157 -21.15 -15.71 5.16
N ALA A 158 -20.62 -16.76 4.54
CA ALA A 158 -20.21 -17.97 5.22
C ALA A 158 -19.10 -17.75 6.26
N ASP A 159 -18.12 -16.88 5.98
CA ASP A 159 -17.06 -16.57 6.93
C ASP A 159 -17.61 -15.91 8.21
N TRP A 160 -18.70 -15.13 8.07
CA TRP A 160 -19.36 -14.45 9.19
C TRP A 160 -20.18 -15.43 10.05
N VAL A 161 -20.69 -16.50 9.47
CA VAL A 161 -21.32 -17.59 10.23
C VAL A 161 -20.25 -18.36 10.99
N VAL A 162 -19.15 -18.72 10.33
CA VAL A 162 -18.06 -19.50 10.93
C VAL A 162 -17.42 -18.77 12.11
N ASN A 163 -17.25 -17.44 12.02
CA ASN A 163 -16.67 -16.64 13.09
C ASN A 163 -17.70 -16.19 14.16
N GLY A 164 -18.97 -16.58 14.02
CA GLY A 164 -20.04 -16.28 14.97
C GLY A 164 -20.59 -14.84 14.92
N SER A 165 -20.21 -14.04 13.91
CA SER A 165 -20.72 -12.66 13.77
C SER A 165 -22.19 -12.61 13.38
N ILE A 166 -22.67 -13.60 12.66
CA ILE A 166 -24.09 -13.81 12.31
C ILE A 166 -24.49 -15.27 12.50
N THR A 167 -25.77 -15.53 12.69
CA THR A 167 -26.33 -16.88 12.76
C THR A 167 -26.68 -17.38 11.34
N GLU A 168 -26.81 -18.72 11.16
CA GLU A 168 -27.23 -19.29 9.87
C GLU A 168 -28.63 -18.78 9.43
N PRO A 169 -29.65 -18.67 10.30
CA PRO A 169 -30.92 -18.06 9.89
C PRO A 169 -30.78 -16.62 9.40
N MET A 170 -29.86 -15.81 9.99
CA MET A 170 -29.56 -14.47 9.51
C MET A 170 -28.89 -14.52 8.14
N ALA A 171 -27.95 -15.44 7.93
CA ALA A 171 -27.30 -15.61 6.63
C ALA A 171 -28.30 -15.99 5.52
N GLU A 172 -29.25 -16.87 5.82
CA GLU A 172 -30.34 -17.23 4.91
C GLU A 172 -31.23 -16.03 4.58
N PHE A 173 -31.61 -15.26 5.59
CA PHE A 173 -32.35 -13.99 5.41
C PHE A 173 -31.60 -13.02 4.50
N LEU A 174 -30.30 -12.80 4.72
CA LEU A 174 -29.49 -11.92 3.91
C LEU A 174 -29.37 -12.40 2.46
N ARG A 175 -29.23 -13.70 2.23
CA ARG A 175 -29.27 -14.29 0.87
C ARG A 175 -30.61 -14.04 0.18
N ALA A 176 -31.72 -14.25 0.89
CA ALA A 176 -33.07 -14.00 0.37
C ALA A 176 -33.31 -12.51 0.07
N LEU A 177 -32.82 -11.63 0.95
CA LEU A 177 -32.87 -10.16 0.75
C LEU A 177 -32.16 -9.78 -0.55
N MET A 178 -30.94 -10.28 -0.79
CA MET A 178 -30.19 -9.97 -2.01
C MET A 178 -30.86 -10.56 -3.26
N ALA A 179 -31.42 -11.77 -3.17
CA ALA A 179 -32.14 -12.42 -4.27
C ALA A 179 -33.43 -11.66 -4.64
N SER A 180 -34.13 -11.08 -3.65
CA SER A 180 -35.37 -10.30 -3.87
C SER A 180 -35.12 -8.93 -4.47
N ARG A 181 -33.84 -8.47 -4.54
CA ARG A 181 -33.45 -7.11 -4.98
C ARG A 181 -34.14 -5.98 -4.20
N ALA A 182 -34.47 -6.23 -2.95
CA ALA A 182 -35.08 -5.21 -2.10
C ALA A 182 -34.08 -4.10 -1.78
N ALA A 183 -34.57 -2.89 -1.66
CA ALA A 183 -33.78 -1.79 -1.14
C ALA A 183 -33.55 -1.98 0.37
N PHE A 184 -32.32 -1.79 0.84
CA PHE A 184 -31.98 -1.91 2.25
C PHE A 184 -30.95 -0.85 2.67
N LEU A 185 -30.86 -0.63 3.96
CA LEU A 185 -29.90 0.29 4.58
C LEU A 185 -29.07 -0.48 5.60
N VAL A 186 -27.73 -0.34 5.51
CA VAL A 186 -26.80 -0.83 6.54
C VAL A 186 -26.34 0.36 7.38
N SER A 187 -26.71 0.38 8.66
CA SER A 187 -26.36 1.46 9.59
C SER A 187 -25.57 0.93 10.79
N GLY A 188 -24.87 1.85 11.47
CA GLY A 188 -24.07 1.53 12.66
C GLY A 188 -22.94 2.54 12.87
N GLY A 189 -22.23 2.45 13.99
CA GLY A 189 -21.10 3.32 14.34
C GLY A 189 -19.86 3.11 13.45
N THR A 190 -18.85 3.97 13.59
CA THR A 190 -17.56 3.79 12.95
C THR A 190 -16.89 2.50 13.47
N GLY A 191 -16.28 1.72 12.58
CA GLY A 191 -15.64 0.44 12.95
C GLY A 191 -16.60 -0.74 13.17
N SER A 192 -17.94 -0.56 13.07
CA SER A 192 -18.92 -1.65 13.31
C SER A 192 -19.03 -2.67 12.17
N GLY A 193 -18.23 -2.56 11.11
CA GLY A 193 -18.24 -3.52 10.00
C GLY A 193 -19.28 -3.26 8.90
N LYS A 194 -19.92 -2.09 8.85
CA LYS A 194 -20.92 -1.74 7.81
C LYS A 194 -20.45 -1.99 6.39
N THR A 195 -19.31 -1.43 6.03
CA THR A 195 -18.73 -1.57 4.68
C THR A 195 -18.31 -3.01 4.40
N THR A 196 -17.83 -3.72 5.43
CA THR A 196 -17.44 -5.14 5.32
C THR A 196 -18.68 -6.02 5.08
N LEU A 197 -19.78 -5.76 5.79
CA LEU A 197 -21.06 -6.46 5.57
C LEU A 197 -21.60 -6.16 4.16
N LEU A 198 -21.62 -4.88 3.78
CA LEU A 198 -22.06 -4.47 2.44
C LEU A 198 -21.25 -5.17 1.34
N ALA A 199 -19.93 -5.20 1.46
CA ALA A 199 -19.05 -5.91 0.51
C ALA A 199 -19.39 -7.41 0.43
N GLY A 200 -19.64 -8.06 1.57
CA GLY A 200 -20.08 -9.46 1.63
C GLY A 200 -21.43 -9.69 0.94
N LEU A 201 -22.38 -8.77 1.13
CA LEU A 201 -23.68 -8.82 0.45
C LEU A 201 -23.55 -8.59 -1.06
N LEU A 202 -22.74 -7.64 -1.49
CA LEU A 202 -22.48 -7.40 -2.92
C LEU A 202 -21.81 -8.59 -3.58
N GLY A 203 -21.02 -9.38 -2.84
CA GLY A 203 -20.46 -10.66 -3.31
C GLY A 203 -21.49 -11.75 -3.62
N LEU A 204 -22.75 -11.61 -3.14
CA LEU A 204 -23.85 -12.51 -3.47
C LEU A 204 -24.55 -12.18 -4.81
N VAL A 205 -24.25 -11.02 -5.39
CA VAL A 205 -24.87 -10.60 -6.65
C VAL A 205 -24.31 -11.44 -7.79
N PRO A 206 -25.18 -12.04 -8.65
CA PRO A 206 -24.72 -12.83 -9.77
C PRO A 206 -23.81 -12.08 -10.73
N ALA A 207 -22.79 -12.73 -11.28
CA ALA A 207 -21.77 -12.13 -12.16
C ALA A 207 -22.35 -11.46 -13.43
N GLY A 208 -23.57 -11.83 -13.84
CA GLY A 208 -24.27 -11.21 -14.98
C GLY A 208 -24.95 -9.87 -14.66
N GLN A 209 -24.87 -9.39 -13.42
CA GLN A 209 -25.49 -8.14 -13.02
C GLN A 209 -24.44 -7.04 -12.85
N ARG A 210 -24.80 -5.83 -13.28
CA ARG A 210 -23.93 -4.65 -13.13
C ARG A 210 -24.13 -4.02 -11.74
N LEU A 211 -23.05 -3.82 -11.01
CA LEU A 211 -22.99 -3.08 -9.76
C LEU A 211 -22.27 -1.74 -9.98
N LEU A 212 -22.81 -0.69 -9.40
CA LEU A 212 -22.18 0.64 -9.33
C LEU A 212 -22.01 1.00 -7.86
N ILE A 213 -20.76 1.24 -7.45
CA ILE A 213 -20.43 1.69 -6.11
C ILE A 213 -20.11 3.18 -6.18
N VAL A 214 -20.76 3.97 -5.31
CA VAL A 214 -20.53 5.41 -5.17
C VAL A 214 -19.98 5.65 -3.78
N GLU A 215 -18.68 6.00 -3.69
CA GLU A 215 -17.95 6.25 -2.45
C GLU A 215 -17.16 7.57 -2.54
#